data_210c2f5ed01edbcad2a67c162b979c46
#
_entry.id   210c2f5ed01edbcad2a67c162b979c46
#
_cell.length_a   1.000
_cell.length_b   1.000
_cell.length_c   1.000
_cell.angle_alpha   90.00
_cell.angle_beta   90.00
_cell.angle_gamma   90.00
#
_symmetry.space_group_name_H-M   'P 1'
#
loop_
_entity.id
_entity.type
_entity.pdbx_description
1 polymer ?
#
loop_
_entity_poly.entity_id
_entity_poly.type
_entity_poly.pdbx_seq_one_letter_code
_entity_poly.pdbx_strand_id
1 'polypeptide(L)'
;MGNEAIARGAIEAGISVAASYPGTPASEIMETLALAAPKLGFHAEWSTNEKVAFEVAAGAALTGVRALTAMKNAGLNWVMDMFMTLVYGGIRGGFVIAVADDPGAHYSSNEQDTRFAAFYGEIPCLEPADQQEAKDMTRYAFELSERLELPVLVRSATRLSHASGDVALGKIKQLERKPVFDKHWKLAYRWNVYGPPGPVEKHRWLHSRMPLAKKLVEKLPWTKLELGEKPKLGIIASGLGASYARDAVKGLDLEGKVAFLKLSTPTPLPDRAVGRLLKAVKTVLVVEEGDPLVELQVKALAKNISPKVRLVGKLTGALPPVGEINSDIVADALAKLLRLTHQTQEARERVKSEVNKLVSPRSSTLCAGCPHLGSYWALKQALRRLGGKVPIVNGDIGCYEQGGYGIFAKAIEPSFSTESVRYPIESPYETLDTNYIMGGGVGLMQGEFHAGYKDGAIVAVAGDSTFFHACIPAVINAVYNKAKGVFLVMDNSWTAMTGHQPHPGTGLTAMGEPTKVLRIEDVAQACGVEFIQIVDPFDLKATQAALEEALKQEGFAIVIARRVCTLQAQREKKFKGKKIVVDPEKCTGCKLCVNLGCPAVTFKEDKGGIDRLLCNGCGMCAQVCPTGAISVGE
;
A
#
# COMPACT_ATOMS: atom_id res chain seq x y z
N MET A 1 -3.44 17.48 -1.17
CA MET A 1 -2.63 16.35 -1.70
C MET A 1 -3.36 15.71 -2.88
N GLY A 2 -2.65 14.85 -3.67
CA GLY A 2 -3.28 14.11 -4.77
C GLY A 2 -4.43 13.21 -4.33
N ASN A 3 -4.28 12.53 -3.20
CA ASN A 3 -5.34 11.70 -2.61
C ASN A 3 -6.59 12.52 -2.25
N GLU A 4 -6.42 13.71 -1.66
CA GLU A 4 -7.53 14.63 -1.38
C GLU A 4 -8.18 15.13 -2.68
N ALA A 5 -7.39 15.32 -3.74
CA ALA A 5 -7.91 15.73 -5.05
C ALA A 5 -8.75 14.60 -5.69
N ILE A 6 -8.33 13.33 -5.61
CA ILE A 6 -9.13 12.17 -6.03
C ILE A 6 -10.46 12.13 -5.25
N ALA A 7 -10.40 12.23 -3.92
CA ALA A 7 -11.60 12.26 -3.07
C ALA A 7 -12.52 13.44 -3.44
N ARG A 8 -11.96 14.63 -3.67
CA ARG A 8 -12.71 15.81 -4.11
C ARG A 8 -13.39 15.59 -5.47
N GLY A 9 -12.71 14.94 -6.40
CA GLY A 9 -13.28 14.57 -7.70
C GLY A 9 -14.51 13.66 -7.56
N ALA A 10 -14.45 12.68 -6.66
CA ALA A 10 -15.57 11.80 -6.35
C ALA A 10 -16.75 12.55 -5.72
N ILE A 11 -16.48 13.47 -4.78
CA ILE A 11 -17.50 14.33 -4.16
C ILE A 11 -18.17 15.21 -5.23
N GLU A 12 -17.40 15.86 -6.10
CA GLU A 12 -17.95 16.69 -7.20
C GLU A 12 -18.77 15.87 -8.19
N ALA A 13 -18.46 14.59 -8.34
CA ALA A 13 -19.23 13.66 -9.16
C ALA A 13 -20.56 13.25 -8.51
N GLY A 14 -20.81 13.56 -7.24
CA GLY A 14 -22.02 13.12 -6.52
C GLY A 14 -21.97 11.63 -6.18
N ILE A 15 -20.90 11.21 -5.50
CA ILE A 15 -20.74 9.84 -4.99
C ILE A 15 -21.81 9.51 -3.95
N SER A 16 -22.26 8.27 -3.92
CA SER A 16 -23.24 7.76 -2.93
C SER A 16 -22.63 6.78 -1.94
N VAL A 17 -21.62 6.01 -2.37
CA VAL A 17 -20.96 5.00 -1.52
C VAL A 17 -19.46 5.01 -1.77
N ALA A 18 -18.69 5.05 -0.71
CA ALA A 18 -17.24 4.86 -0.71
C ALA A 18 -16.86 3.75 0.27
N ALA A 19 -16.05 2.81 -0.16
CA ALA A 19 -15.56 1.72 0.68
C ALA A 19 -14.07 1.46 0.38
N SER A 20 -13.28 1.23 1.43
CA SER A 20 -11.83 1.02 1.32
C SER A 20 -11.30 0.16 2.48
N TYR A 21 -10.10 -0.38 2.32
CA TYR A 21 -9.27 -0.84 3.41
C TYR A 21 -8.00 0.03 3.48
N PRO A 22 -7.49 0.38 4.68
CA PRO A 22 -6.33 1.25 4.81
C PRO A 22 -5.07 0.67 4.17
N GLY A 23 -4.43 1.45 3.29
CA GLY A 23 -3.19 1.04 2.62
C GLY A 23 -2.44 2.25 2.04
N THR A 24 -1.27 2.58 2.60
CA THR A 24 -0.40 3.64 2.07
C THR A 24 0.20 3.20 0.72
N PRO A 25 0.09 4.02 -0.36
CA PRO A 25 -0.16 5.46 -0.35
C PRO A 25 -1.60 5.88 -0.71
N ALA A 26 -2.67 5.12 -0.45
CA ALA A 26 -4.05 5.41 -0.86
C ALA A 26 -4.99 5.83 0.29
N SER A 27 -4.58 5.71 1.55
CA SER A 27 -5.47 5.83 2.73
C SER A 27 -6.19 7.17 2.81
N GLU A 28 -5.52 8.29 2.48
CA GLU A 28 -6.07 9.64 2.61
C GLU A 28 -7.23 9.91 1.65
N ILE A 29 -7.40 9.09 0.59
CA ILE A 29 -8.60 9.16 -0.28
C ILE A 29 -9.84 8.88 0.57
N MET A 30 -9.81 7.78 1.30
CA MET A 30 -10.96 7.36 2.11
C MET A 30 -11.11 8.20 3.38
N GLU A 31 -10.01 8.63 4.01
CA GLU A 31 -10.05 9.55 5.16
C GLU A 31 -10.76 10.84 4.80
N THR A 32 -10.44 11.43 3.64
CA THR A 32 -11.08 12.65 3.13
C THR A 32 -12.56 12.42 2.86
N LEU A 33 -12.93 11.27 2.26
CA LEU A 33 -14.32 10.91 1.99
C LEU A 33 -15.10 10.68 3.29
N ALA A 34 -14.52 9.96 4.26
CA ALA A 34 -15.15 9.69 5.55
C ALA A 34 -15.43 10.96 6.36
N LEU A 35 -14.50 11.93 6.34
CA LEU A 35 -14.70 13.24 6.96
C LEU A 35 -15.80 14.07 6.30
N ALA A 36 -15.99 13.95 4.99
CA ALA A 36 -16.99 14.69 4.23
C ALA A 36 -18.37 14.03 4.27
N ALA A 37 -18.44 12.72 4.38
CA ALA A 37 -19.66 11.92 4.25
C ALA A 37 -20.80 12.35 5.18
N PRO A 38 -20.60 12.59 6.49
CA PRO A 38 -21.69 13.02 7.37
C PRO A 38 -22.33 14.35 6.98
N LYS A 39 -21.55 15.25 6.36
CA LYS A 39 -22.02 16.58 5.95
C LYS A 39 -22.72 16.56 4.59
N LEU A 40 -22.32 15.64 3.73
CA LEU A 40 -22.77 15.59 2.32
C LEU A 40 -23.81 14.48 2.07
N GLY A 41 -24.08 13.62 3.07
CA GLY A 41 -25.15 12.63 3.02
C GLY A 41 -24.85 11.42 2.15
N PHE A 42 -23.60 11.00 2.01
CA PHE A 42 -23.23 9.74 1.37
C PHE A 42 -22.62 8.76 2.37
N HIS A 43 -22.55 7.48 2.02
CA HIS A 43 -21.96 6.45 2.89
C HIS A 43 -20.46 6.33 2.64
N ALA A 44 -19.68 6.21 3.72
CA ALA A 44 -18.24 6.00 3.68
C ALA A 44 -17.82 4.98 4.76
N GLU A 45 -17.09 3.92 4.37
CA GLU A 45 -16.70 2.87 5.30
C GLU A 45 -15.27 2.38 5.14
N TRP A 46 -14.63 2.04 6.27
CA TRP A 46 -13.51 1.13 6.30
C TRP A 46 -14.03 -0.30 6.37
N SER A 47 -13.87 -1.03 5.29
CA SER A 47 -14.23 -2.45 5.21
C SER A 47 -13.19 -3.32 5.89
N THR A 48 -13.49 -4.58 6.14
CA THR A 48 -12.56 -5.52 6.80
C THR A 48 -11.35 -5.87 5.95
N ASN A 49 -11.49 -5.87 4.63
CA ASN A 49 -10.41 -6.00 3.65
C ASN A 49 -10.82 -5.40 2.30
N GLU A 50 -9.88 -5.35 1.36
CA GLU A 50 -10.11 -4.76 0.03
C GLU A 50 -11.15 -5.52 -0.79
N LYS A 51 -11.25 -6.86 -0.63
CA LYS A 51 -12.26 -7.67 -1.31
C LYS A 51 -13.66 -7.22 -0.90
N VAL A 52 -13.90 -7.10 0.40
CA VAL A 52 -15.21 -6.64 0.91
C VAL A 52 -15.47 -5.20 0.50
N ALA A 53 -14.47 -4.31 0.56
CA ALA A 53 -14.60 -2.92 0.10
C ALA A 53 -15.03 -2.83 -1.37
N PHE A 54 -14.39 -3.63 -2.21
CA PHE A 54 -14.73 -3.71 -3.64
C PHE A 54 -16.16 -4.22 -3.85
N GLU A 55 -16.56 -5.27 -3.12
CA GLU A 55 -17.91 -5.86 -3.20
C GLU A 55 -19.00 -4.87 -2.76
N VAL A 56 -18.76 -4.12 -1.69
CA VAL A 56 -19.68 -3.06 -1.20
C VAL A 56 -19.86 -1.97 -2.26
N ALA A 57 -18.77 -1.46 -2.81
CA ALA A 57 -18.83 -0.43 -3.85
C ALA A 57 -19.46 -0.96 -5.16
N ALA A 58 -19.11 -2.18 -5.57
CA ALA A 58 -19.72 -2.82 -6.73
C ALA A 58 -21.23 -3.05 -6.54
N GLY A 59 -21.64 -3.56 -5.36
CA GLY A 59 -23.05 -3.74 -5.01
C GLY A 59 -23.84 -2.45 -5.13
N ALA A 60 -23.29 -1.34 -4.63
CA ALA A 60 -23.91 -0.02 -4.79
C ALA A 60 -24.01 0.38 -6.27
N ALA A 61 -22.96 0.19 -7.06
CA ALA A 61 -22.96 0.51 -8.49
C ALA A 61 -23.96 -0.32 -9.29
N LEU A 62 -24.23 -1.57 -8.91
CA LEU A 62 -25.27 -2.40 -9.54
C LEU A 62 -26.68 -1.81 -9.35
N THR A 63 -26.92 -1.06 -8.28
CA THR A 63 -28.20 -0.37 -8.06
C THR A 63 -28.35 0.94 -8.85
N GLY A 64 -27.31 1.38 -9.57
CA GLY A 64 -27.33 2.57 -10.42
C GLY A 64 -26.83 3.85 -9.74
N VAL A 65 -26.35 3.79 -8.50
CA VAL A 65 -25.71 4.93 -7.84
C VAL A 65 -24.20 4.95 -8.13
N ARG A 66 -23.53 6.06 -7.85
CA ARG A 66 -22.08 6.19 -8.02
C ARG A 66 -21.35 5.69 -6.80
N ALA A 67 -20.36 4.81 -7.03
CA ALA A 67 -19.54 4.24 -5.96
C ALA A 67 -18.05 4.30 -6.28
N LEU A 68 -17.22 4.37 -5.24
CA LEU A 68 -15.77 4.35 -5.33
C LEU A 68 -15.21 3.33 -4.33
N THR A 69 -14.21 2.59 -4.75
CA THR A 69 -13.30 1.87 -3.85
C THR A 69 -11.89 2.40 -4.02
N ALA A 70 -11.14 2.52 -2.92
CA ALA A 70 -9.75 2.97 -2.94
C ALA A 70 -8.84 1.92 -2.30
N MET A 71 -7.65 1.72 -2.88
CA MET A 71 -6.66 0.76 -2.37
C MET A 71 -5.27 1.02 -2.92
N LYS A 72 -4.27 0.45 -2.29
CA LYS A 72 -2.92 0.38 -2.85
C LYS A 72 -2.80 -0.77 -3.87
N ASN A 73 -1.66 -0.85 -4.56
CA ASN A 73 -1.36 -1.90 -5.54
C ASN A 73 -1.64 -3.32 -5.01
N ALA A 74 -1.12 -3.66 -3.83
CA ALA A 74 -1.31 -5.00 -3.24
C ALA A 74 -2.79 -5.33 -2.96
N GLY A 75 -3.60 -4.32 -2.60
CA GLY A 75 -5.04 -4.49 -2.39
C GLY A 75 -5.78 -4.90 -3.66
N LEU A 76 -5.34 -4.42 -4.83
CA LEU A 76 -5.96 -4.82 -6.10
C LEU A 76 -5.78 -6.32 -6.37
N ASN A 77 -4.64 -6.92 -5.96
CA ASN A 77 -4.46 -8.37 -6.08
C ASN A 77 -5.51 -9.16 -5.29
N TRP A 78 -5.89 -8.63 -4.12
CA TRP A 78 -6.87 -9.26 -3.24
C TRP A 78 -8.28 -9.31 -3.85
N VAL A 79 -8.61 -8.40 -4.76
CA VAL A 79 -9.92 -8.29 -5.40
C VAL A 79 -10.00 -8.88 -6.80
N MET A 80 -8.91 -9.41 -7.34
CA MET A 80 -8.81 -9.80 -8.75
C MET A 80 -9.89 -10.78 -9.20
N ASP A 81 -10.30 -11.75 -8.39
CA ASP A 81 -11.36 -12.70 -8.76
C ASP A 81 -12.71 -11.98 -8.96
N MET A 82 -13.11 -11.15 -7.99
CA MET A 82 -14.34 -10.36 -8.10
C MET A 82 -14.27 -9.33 -9.23
N PHE A 83 -13.12 -8.66 -9.40
CA PHE A 83 -12.88 -7.69 -10.47
C PHE A 83 -13.02 -8.33 -11.86
N MET A 84 -12.32 -9.43 -12.10
CA MET A 84 -12.35 -10.14 -13.39
C MET A 84 -13.74 -10.71 -13.70
N THR A 85 -14.51 -11.09 -12.70
CA THR A 85 -15.88 -11.58 -12.87
C THR A 85 -16.86 -10.44 -13.09
N LEU A 86 -16.72 -9.32 -12.36
CA LEU A 86 -17.60 -8.16 -12.46
C LEU A 86 -17.61 -7.55 -13.86
N VAL A 87 -16.45 -7.45 -14.53
CA VAL A 87 -16.37 -6.82 -15.86
C VAL A 87 -17.17 -7.55 -16.92
N TYR A 88 -17.44 -8.85 -16.77
CA TYR A 88 -18.31 -9.64 -17.66
C TYR A 88 -19.79 -9.27 -17.53
N GLY A 89 -20.26 -8.98 -16.31
CA GLY A 89 -21.63 -8.48 -16.06
C GLY A 89 -21.72 -6.97 -16.29
N GLY A 90 -20.61 -6.28 -16.09
CA GLY A 90 -20.54 -4.82 -16.09
C GLY A 90 -21.25 -4.21 -14.88
N ILE A 91 -21.59 -2.93 -14.99
CA ILE A 91 -22.21 -2.15 -13.92
C ILE A 91 -23.34 -1.27 -14.49
N ARG A 92 -24.15 -0.69 -13.60
CA ARG A 92 -25.22 0.24 -13.96
C ARG A 92 -24.93 1.69 -13.58
N GLY A 93 -24.51 1.92 -12.35
CA GLY A 93 -24.01 3.22 -11.87
C GLY A 93 -22.52 3.38 -12.11
N GLY A 94 -22.00 4.60 -11.98
CA GLY A 94 -20.56 4.84 -12.13
C GLY A 94 -19.76 4.16 -11.02
N PHE A 95 -18.79 3.34 -11.38
CA PHE A 95 -17.88 2.68 -10.45
C PHE A 95 -16.42 3.05 -10.74
N VAL A 96 -15.78 3.69 -9.79
CA VAL A 96 -14.38 4.09 -9.86
C VAL A 96 -13.54 3.25 -8.90
N ILE A 97 -12.47 2.67 -9.42
CA ILE A 97 -11.45 1.97 -8.67
C ILE A 97 -10.24 2.91 -8.59
N ALA A 98 -10.02 3.56 -7.46
CA ALA A 98 -8.87 4.42 -7.25
C ALA A 98 -7.71 3.59 -6.68
N VAL A 99 -6.61 3.48 -7.43
CA VAL A 99 -5.44 2.71 -6.99
C VAL A 99 -4.22 3.60 -6.93
N ALA A 100 -3.50 3.53 -5.83
CA ALA A 100 -2.21 4.18 -5.68
C ALA A 100 -1.09 3.14 -5.71
N ASP A 101 -0.30 3.17 -6.78
CA ASP A 101 0.90 2.37 -6.95
C ASP A 101 2.08 3.00 -6.19
N ASP A 102 3.07 2.18 -5.88
CA ASP A 102 4.23 2.59 -5.10
C ASP A 102 5.55 2.27 -5.82
N PRO A 103 5.86 2.97 -6.95
CA PRO A 103 7.16 2.83 -7.62
C PRO A 103 8.30 3.14 -6.66
N GLY A 104 9.33 2.29 -6.64
CA GLY A 104 10.42 2.36 -5.66
C GLY A 104 10.09 1.73 -4.32
N ALA A 105 8.90 1.13 -4.17
CA ALA A 105 8.45 0.39 -2.97
C ALA A 105 8.69 1.14 -1.65
N HIS A 106 8.31 2.43 -1.58
CA HIS A 106 8.52 3.27 -0.39
C HIS A 106 7.72 2.80 0.83
N TYR A 107 6.50 2.24 0.58
CA TYR A 107 5.54 1.78 1.58
C TYR A 107 5.03 0.37 1.30
N SER A 108 5.66 -0.34 0.37
CA SER A 108 5.19 -1.64 -0.10
C SER A 108 6.30 -2.68 -0.06
N SER A 109 5.95 -3.93 0.15
CA SER A 109 6.88 -5.06 0.15
C SER A 109 7.35 -5.46 -1.26
N ASN A 110 6.75 -4.90 -2.31
CA ASN A 110 7.14 -5.11 -3.70
C ASN A 110 6.70 -3.93 -4.59
N GLU A 111 7.26 -3.84 -5.78
CA GLU A 111 6.78 -2.97 -6.85
C GLU A 111 5.78 -3.73 -7.72
N GLN A 112 4.65 -3.11 -8.02
CA GLN A 112 3.63 -3.65 -8.92
C GLN A 112 3.01 -2.54 -9.75
N ASP A 113 2.59 -2.87 -10.97
CA ASP A 113 1.95 -1.96 -11.89
C ASP A 113 0.48 -2.37 -12.13
N THR A 114 -0.43 -1.67 -11.49
CA THR A 114 -1.86 -1.97 -11.53
C THR A 114 -2.51 -1.65 -12.88
N ARG A 115 -1.82 -0.95 -13.79
CA ARG A 115 -2.28 -0.73 -15.16
C ARG A 115 -2.45 -2.03 -15.93
N PHE A 116 -1.65 -3.06 -15.61
CA PHE A 116 -1.81 -4.40 -16.20
C PHE A 116 -3.12 -5.07 -15.78
N ALA A 117 -3.64 -4.82 -14.58
CA ALA A 117 -4.95 -5.30 -14.19
C ALA A 117 -6.06 -4.65 -15.03
N ALA A 118 -5.98 -3.34 -15.28
CA ALA A 118 -6.92 -2.65 -16.16
C ALA A 118 -6.83 -3.17 -17.61
N PHE A 119 -5.62 -3.41 -18.10
CA PHE A 119 -5.38 -3.99 -19.44
C PHE A 119 -5.98 -5.40 -19.55
N TYR A 120 -5.74 -6.27 -18.55
CA TYR A 120 -6.26 -7.63 -18.49
C TYR A 120 -7.80 -7.66 -18.34
N GLY A 121 -8.36 -6.76 -17.51
CA GLY A 121 -9.80 -6.63 -17.30
C GLY A 121 -10.54 -5.88 -18.40
N GLU A 122 -9.85 -5.42 -19.45
CA GLU A 122 -10.42 -4.64 -20.57
C GLU A 122 -11.22 -3.42 -20.11
N ILE A 123 -10.71 -2.70 -19.11
CA ILE A 123 -11.31 -1.46 -18.63
C ILE A 123 -10.41 -0.26 -18.86
N PRO A 124 -10.97 0.96 -18.98
CA PRO A 124 -10.14 2.16 -19.05
C PRO A 124 -9.36 2.40 -17.76
N CYS A 125 -8.09 2.80 -17.91
CA CYS A 125 -7.27 3.36 -16.86
C CYS A 125 -7.00 4.84 -17.16
N LEU A 126 -7.35 5.73 -16.23
CA LEU A 126 -7.00 7.13 -16.24
C LEU A 126 -5.78 7.34 -15.34
N GLU A 127 -4.78 8.03 -15.85
CA GLU A 127 -3.51 8.25 -15.14
C GLU A 127 -3.19 9.75 -15.10
N PRO A 128 -3.57 10.45 -14.00
CA PRO A 128 -3.34 11.88 -13.86
C PRO A 128 -1.85 12.20 -13.67
N ALA A 129 -1.43 13.36 -14.19
CA ALA A 129 -0.05 13.85 -14.11
C ALA A 129 0.16 14.88 -12.99
N ASP A 130 -0.92 15.43 -12.43
CA ASP A 130 -0.92 16.42 -11.35
C ASP A 130 -2.21 16.33 -10.52
N GLN A 131 -2.31 17.14 -9.45
CA GLN A 131 -3.44 17.15 -8.52
C GLN A 131 -4.73 17.67 -9.18
N GLN A 132 -4.64 18.62 -10.10
CA GLN A 132 -5.82 19.10 -10.81
C GLN A 132 -6.41 18.01 -11.70
N GLU A 133 -5.56 17.28 -12.42
CA GLU A 133 -5.99 16.15 -13.23
C GLU A 133 -6.51 14.99 -12.35
N ALA A 134 -5.89 14.74 -11.19
CA ALA A 134 -6.37 13.74 -10.23
C ALA A 134 -7.83 14.00 -9.84
N LYS A 135 -8.18 15.26 -9.55
CA LYS A 135 -9.56 15.66 -9.27
C LYS A 135 -10.47 15.53 -10.50
N ASP A 136 -10.07 16.13 -11.61
CA ASP A 136 -10.94 16.25 -12.79
C ASP A 136 -11.14 14.90 -13.50
N MET A 137 -10.09 14.09 -13.61
CA MET A 137 -10.17 12.74 -14.16
C MET A 137 -11.02 11.82 -13.27
N THR A 138 -10.88 11.89 -11.94
CA THR A 138 -11.73 11.10 -11.04
C THR A 138 -13.20 11.50 -11.19
N ARG A 139 -13.49 12.80 -11.25
CA ARG A 139 -14.87 13.26 -11.51
C ARG A 139 -15.41 12.71 -12.83
N TYR A 140 -14.62 12.73 -13.88
CA TYR A 140 -15.02 12.24 -15.21
C TYR A 140 -15.09 10.71 -15.26
N ALA A 141 -14.28 10.00 -14.49
CA ALA A 141 -14.26 8.54 -14.47
C ALA A 141 -15.65 7.92 -14.20
N PHE A 142 -16.46 8.56 -13.35
CA PHE A 142 -17.84 8.10 -13.13
C PHE A 142 -18.71 8.22 -14.38
N GLU A 143 -18.58 9.31 -15.14
CA GLU A 143 -19.34 9.50 -16.40
C GLU A 143 -18.84 8.52 -17.48
N LEU A 144 -17.53 8.31 -17.56
CA LEU A 144 -16.94 7.32 -18.48
C LEU A 144 -17.40 5.90 -18.14
N SER A 145 -17.38 5.56 -16.85
CA SER A 145 -17.85 4.27 -16.32
C SER A 145 -19.32 4.00 -16.69
N GLU A 146 -20.21 4.97 -16.48
CA GLU A 146 -21.64 4.88 -16.84
C GLU A 146 -21.86 4.72 -18.35
N ARG A 147 -21.07 5.40 -19.17
CA ARG A 147 -21.18 5.30 -20.63
C ARG A 147 -20.71 3.96 -21.17
N LEU A 148 -19.69 3.38 -20.56
CA LEU A 148 -19.15 2.06 -20.94
C LEU A 148 -19.87 0.92 -20.24
N GLU A 149 -20.57 1.18 -19.15
CA GLU A 149 -21.15 0.18 -18.25
C GLU A 149 -20.08 -0.75 -17.65
N LEU A 150 -18.88 -0.21 -17.45
CA LEU A 150 -17.70 -0.89 -16.90
C LEU A 150 -17.09 -0.06 -15.77
N PRO A 151 -16.42 -0.67 -14.81
CA PRO A 151 -15.53 0.07 -13.90
C PRO A 151 -14.51 0.88 -14.67
N VAL A 152 -14.02 1.96 -14.05
CA VAL A 152 -12.87 2.75 -14.54
C VAL A 152 -11.83 2.80 -13.46
N LEU A 153 -10.60 2.45 -13.79
CA LEU A 153 -9.47 2.57 -12.88
C LEU A 153 -8.89 3.99 -12.97
N VAL A 154 -8.69 4.63 -11.83
CA VAL A 154 -7.91 5.86 -11.69
C VAL A 154 -6.63 5.50 -10.94
N ARG A 155 -5.51 5.56 -11.65
CA ARG A 155 -4.20 5.17 -11.12
C ARG A 155 -3.40 6.40 -10.75
N SER A 156 -2.99 6.50 -9.49
CA SER A 156 -1.95 7.43 -9.03
C SER A 156 -0.66 6.67 -8.66
N ALA A 157 0.39 7.41 -8.37
CA ALA A 157 1.62 6.89 -7.79
C ALA A 157 1.95 7.67 -6.52
N THR A 158 2.79 7.12 -5.66
CA THR A 158 3.15 7.68 -4.34
C THR A 158 3.45 9.18 -4.39
N ARG A 159 4.23 9.64 -5.36
CA ARG A 159 4.57 11.06 -5.50
C ARG A 159 3.36 11.95 -5.76
N LEU A 160 2.46 11.53 -6.64
CA LEU A 160 1.22 12.28 -6.89
C LEU A 160 0.30 12.20 -5.67
N SER A 161 0.12 11.02 -5.10
CA SER A 161 -0.77 10.78 -3.95
C SER A 161 -0.45 11.70 -2.78
N HIS A 162 0.83 11.88 -2.45
CA HIS A 162 1.28 12.63 -1.28
C HIS A 162 1.78 14.05 -1.58
N ALA A 163 2.06 14.40 -2.83
CA ALA A 163 2.44 15.76 -3.16
C ALA A 163 1.25 16.72 -3.07
N SER A 164 1.50 17.92 -2.56
CA SER A 164 0.53 19.01 -2.50
C SER A 164 0.62 19.91 -3.72
N GLY A 165 -0.50 20.48 -4.14
CA GLY A 165 -0.60 21.43 -5.23
C GLY A 165 -1.93 22.17 -5.19
N ASP A 166 -2.02 23.27 -5.92
CA ASP A 166 -3.24 24.05 -6.02
C ASP A 166 -4.25 23.37 -6.94
N VAL A 167 -5.50 23.30 -6.49
CA VAL A 167 -6.59 22.66 -7.23
C VAL A 167 -7.81 23.57 -7.26
N ALA A 168 -8.27 23.91 -8.46
CA ALA A 168 -9.52 24.63 -8.66
C ALA A 168 -10.71 23.71 -8.33
N LEU A 169 -11.53 24.11 -7.37
CA LEU A 169 -12.69 23.34 -6.93
C LEU A 169 -13.87 23.56 -7.87
N GLY A 170 -14.53 22.47 -8.25
CA GLY A 170 -15.77 22.47 -9.01
C GLY A 170 -17.01 22.44 -8.13
N LYS A 171 -18.17 22.57 -8.74
CA LYS A 171 -19.47 22.43 -8.06
C LYS A 171 -19.72 20.98 -7.69
N ILE A 172 -20.20 20.75 -6.48
CA ILE A 172 -20.65 19.44 -6.02
C ILE A 172 -22.00 19.15 -6.67
N LYS A 173 -22.09 18.04 -7.41
CA LYS A 173 -23.36 17.59 -8.00
C LYS A 173 -24.16 16.84 -6.95
N GLN A 174 -25.32 17.34 -6.58
CA GLN A 174 -26.29 16.56 -5.82
C GLN A 174 -27.08 15.71 -6.81
N LEU A 175 -26.77 14.43 -6.87
CA LEU A 175 -27.48 13.47 -7.73
C LEU A 175 -28.56 12.78 -6.89
N GLU A 176 -29.81 13.16 -7.07
CA GLU A 176 -30.96 12.45 -6.49
C GLU A 176 -31.19 11.12 -7.23
N ARG A 177 -30.29 10.17 -7.07
CA ARG A 177 -30.42 8.84 -7.65
C ARG A 177 -31.03 7.89 -6.62
N LYS A 178 -32.24 7.40 -6.90
CA LYS A 178 -32.82 6.31 -6.13
C LYS A 178 -32.14 5.00 -6.51
N PRO A 179 -31.59 4.24 -5.55
CA PRO A 179 -31.03 2.93 -5.84
C PRO A 179 -32.14 1.97 -6.25
N VAL A 180 -32.00 1.38 -7.44
CA VAL A 180 -32.94 0.39 -7.99
C VAL A 180 -32.13 -0.76 -8.57
N PHE A 181 -32.38 -1.96 -8.10
CA PHE A 181 -31.76 -3.16 -8.67
C PHE A 181 -32.68 -3.73 -9.75
N ASP A 182 -32.26 -3.58 -11.01
CA ASP A 182 -32.97 -4.14 -12.16
C ASP A 182 -32.31 -5.45 -12.60
N LYS A 183 -32.97 -6.59 -12.36
CA LYS A 183 -32.45 -7.94 -12.64
C LYS A 183 -32.12 -8.17 -14.12
N HIS A 184 -32.85 -7.47 -15.01
CA HIS A 184 -32.80 -7.68 -16.46
C HIS A 184 -32.34 -6.44 -17.23
N TRP A 185 -31.63 -5.51 -16.54
CA TRP A 185 -31.23 -4.26 -17.16
C TRP A 185 -30.44 -4.47 -18.45
N LYS A 186 -31.08 -4.10 -19.59
CA LYS A 186 -30.56 -4.25 -20.95
C LYS A 186 -30.24 -5.68 -21.42
N LEU A 187 -30.18 -6.67 -20.55
CA LEU A 187 -29.85 -8.05 -20.84
C LEU A 187 -30.49 -8.97 -19.80
N ALA A 188 -31.21 -10.01 -20.22
CA ALA A 188 -31.76 -10.99 -19.31
C ALA A 188 -30.64 -11.63 -18.45
N TYR A 189 -30.88 -11.73 -17.16
CA TYR A 189 -29.93 -12.30 -16.19
C TYR A 189 -28.54 -11.64 -16.21
N ARG A 190 -28.48 -10.35 -16.48
CA ARG A 190 -27.23 -9.62 -16.70
C ARG A 190 -26.21 -9.85 -15.59
N TRP A 191 -26.62 -9.76 -14.34
CA TRP A 191 -25.77 -9.82 -13.16
C TRP A 191 -25.36 -11.24 -12.75
N ASN A 192 -26.05 -12.26 -13.27
CA ASN A 192 -25.64 -13.65 -13.07
C ASN A 192 -24.68 -14.05 -14.19
N VAL A 193 -23.37 -13.92 -13.94
CA VAL A 193 -22.34 -14.13 -14.96
C VAL A 193 -22.35 -15.55 -15.52
N TYR A 194 -22.68 -16.55 -14.70
CA TYR A 194 -22.79 -17.94 -15.10
C TYR A 194 -24.09 -18.25 -15.86
N GLY A 195 -25.18 -17.52 -15.54
CA GLY A 195 -26.49 -17.70 -16.17
C GLY A 195 -26.54 -17.23 -17.63
N PRO A 196 -27.68 -17.53 -18.34
CA PRO A 196 -27.87 -17.08 -19.72
C PRO A 196 -27.55 -15.59 -19.92
N PRO A 197 -26.92 -15.21 -21.05
CA PRO A 197 -26.58 -16.02 -22.20
C PRO A 197 -25.28 -16.81 -22.05
N GLY A 198 -24.68 -16.85 -20.88
CA GLY A 198 -23.45 -17.56 -20.56
C GLY A 198 -22.18 -16.70 -20.61
N PRO A 199 -21.06 -17.17 -20.01
CA PRO A 199 -19.83 -16.40 -19.85
C PRO A 199 -19.21 -15.97 -21.17
N VAL A 200 -19.26 -16.82 -22.22
CA VAL A 200 -18.66 -16.53 -23.53
C VAL A 200 -19.36 -15.34 -24.19
N GLU A 201 -20.69 -15.27 -24.14
CA GLU A 201 -21.44 -14.14 -24.72
C GLU A 201 -21.20 -12.86 -23.92
N LYS A 202 -21.07 -12.95 -22.61
CA LYS A 202 -20.72 -11.81 -21.75
C LYS A 202 -19.30 -11.34 -22.02
N HIS A 203 -18.38 -12.25 -22.34
CA HIS A 203 -17.02 -11.88 -22.78
C HIS A 203 -17.08 -11.16 -24.15
N ARG A 204 -17.86 -11.62 -25.10
CA ARG A 204 -18.08 -10.88 -26.38
C ARG A 204 -18.68 -9.50 -26.14
N TRP A 205 -19.60 -9.39 -25.18
CA TRP A 205 -20.13 -8.09 -24.78
C TRP A 205 -19.01 -7.19 -24.21
N LEU A 206 -18.14 -7.68 -23.32
CA LEU A 206 -17.01 -6.94 -22.78
C LEU A 206 -16.10 -6.45 -23.90
N HIS A 207 -15.67 -7.33 -24.82
CA HIS A 207 -14.87 -6.94 -25.98
C HIS A 207 -15.55 -5.87 -26.85
N SER A 208 -16.88 -5.88 -26.94
CA SER A 208 -17.62 -4.86 -27.70
C SER A 208 -17.53 -3.45 -27.08
N ARG A 209 -17.12 -3.34 -25.80
CA ARG A 209 -16.93 -2.05 -25.13
C ARG A 209 -15.61 -1.38 -25.52
N MET A 210 -14.58 -2.14 -25.89
CA MET A 210 -13.25 -1.60 -26.23
C MET A 210 -13.26 -0.60 -27.40
N PRO A 211 -13.93 -0.84 -28.55
CA PRO A 211 -14.04 0.18 -29.60
C PRO A 211 -14.72 1.47 -29.16
N LEU A 212 -15.73 1.35 -28.28
CA LEU A 212 -16.36 2.53 -27.67
C LEU A 212 -15.41 3.25 -26.71
N ALA A 213 -14.71 2.52 -25.86
CA ALA A 213 -13.70 3.08 -24.94
C ALA A 213 -12.62 3.85 -25.73
N LYS A 214 -12.04 3.24 -26.76
CA LYS A 214 -11.07 3.90 -27.67
C LYS A 214 -11.62 5.19 -28.27
N LYS A 215 -12.85 5.19 -28.76
CA LYS A 215 -13.50 6.39 -29.33
C LYS A 215 -13.69 7.49 -28.27
N LEU A 216 -13.92 7.14 -27.01
CA LEU A 216 -14.10 8.09 -25.93
C LEU A 216 -12.76 8.66 -25.46
N VAL A 217 -11.73 7.82 -25.28
CA VAL A 217 -10.42 8.28 -24.80
C VAL A 217 -9.70 9.19 -25.81
N GLU A 218 -9.95 9.02 -27.12
CA GLU A 218 -9.45 9.93 -28.15
C GLU A 218 -9.92 11.38 -28.00
N LYS A 219 -11.00 11.61 -27.25
CA LYS A 219 -11.62 12.92 -27.07
C LYS A 219 -11.31 13.54 -25.70
N LEU A 220 -10.51 12.88 -24.88
CA LEU A 220 -10.19 13.37 -23.55
C LEU A 220 -9.35 14.65 -23.63
N PRO A 221 -9.71 15.70 -22.89
CA PRO A 221 -9.03 16.99 -22.95
C PRO A 221 -7.61 16.96 -22.38
N TRP A 222 -7.29 15.93 -21.60
CA TRP A 222 -5.98 15.74 -20.97
C TRP A 222 -4.97 15.02 -21.86
N THR A 223 -5.42 14.34 -22.94
CA THR A 223 -4.52 13.82 -23.99
C THR A 223 -4.15 14.97 -24.92
N LYS A 224 -2.88 15.36 -24.92
CA LYS A 224 -2.39 16.54 -25.66
C LYS A 224 -1.23 16.13 -26.56
N LEU A 225 -1.37 16.44 -27.86
CA LEU A 225 -0.34 16.22 -28.86
C LEU A 225 0.20 17.58 -29.38
N GLU A 226 1.47 17.81 -29.16
CA GLU A 226 2.26 18.94 -29.67
C GLU A 226 3.31 18.39 -30.63
N LEU A 227 3.25 18.74 -31.91
CA LEU A 227 4.17 18.16 -32.91
C LEU A 227 5.48 18.95 -33.05
N GLY A 228 5.49 20.21 -32.65
CA GLY A 228 6.66 21.08 -32.82
C GLY A 228 6.96 21.40 -34.30
N GLU A 229 8.01 22.20 -34.52
CA GLU A 229 8.53 22.53 -35.86
C GLU A 229 9.70 21.59 -36.17
N LYS A 230 9.56 20.69 -37.15
CA LYS A 230 10.58 19.70 -37.57
C LYS A 230 11.18 18.91 -36.38
N PRO A 231 10.37 18.14 -35.64
CA PRO A 231 10.80 17.49 -34.42
C PRO A 231 11.89 16.46 -34.68
N LYS A 232 12.98 16.52 -33.91
CA LYS A 232 14.09 15.56 -33.99
C LYS A 232 13.75 14.24 -33.30
N LEU A 233 12.88 14.29 -32.29
CA LEU A 233 12.50 13.18 -31.41
C LEU A 233 11.03 13.34 -31.03
N GLY A 234 10.32 12.23 -30.84
CA GLY A 234 9.01 12.17 -30.20
C GLY A 234 9.12 11.70 -28.75
N ILE A 235 8.24 12.19 -27.92
CA ILE A 235 8.08 11.75 -26.54
C ILE A 235 6.62 11.34 -26.37
N ILE A 236 6.38 10.11 -25.89
CA ILE A 236 5.07 9.64 -25.44
C ILE A 236 5.18 9.43 -23.93
N ALA A 237 4.35 10.14 -23.14
CA ALA A 237 4.45 10.09 -21.70
C ALA A 237 3.08 10.02 -21.03
N SER A 238 2.96 9.24 -19.93
CA SER A 238 1.72 9.09 -19.15
C SER A 238 1.95 9.42 -17.67
N GLY A 239 0.86 9.79 -17.00
CA GLY A 239 0.88 10.08 -15.58
C GLY A 239 1.99 11.04 -15.15
N LEU A 240 2.64 10.77 -14.01
CA LEU A 240 3.81 11.55 -13.54
C LEU A 240 4.96 11.56 -14.55
N GLY A 241 5.13 10.49 -15.33
CA GLY A 241 6.12 10.45 -16.41
C GLY A 241 5.95 11.61 -17.41
N ALA A 242 4.72 12.09 -17.62
CA ALA A 242 4.46 13.24 -18.47
C ALA A 242 4.94 14.56 -17.83
N SER A 243 4.77 14.71 -16.53
CA SER A 243 5.28 15.89 -15.78
C SER A 243 6.82 15.89 -15.79
N TYR A 244 7.45 14.77 -15.48
CA TYR A 244 8.91 14.65 -15.52
C TYR A 244 9.49 14.89 -16.91
N ALA A 245 8.83 14.36 -17.95
CA ALA A 245 9.26 14.59 -19.33
C ALA A 245 9.10 16.05 -19.75
N ARG A 246 8.06 16.75 -19.28
CA ARG A 246 7.85 18.16 -19.52
C ARG A 246 8.94 19.02 -18.88
N ASP A 247 9.28 18.74 -17.62
CA ASP A 247 10.36 19.41 -16.92
C ASP A 247 11.71 19.19 -17.60
N ALA A 248 11.99 17.94 -18.01
CA ALA A 248 13.21 17.60 -18.72
C ALA A 248 13.33 18.32 -20.08
N VAL A 249 12.23 18.41 -20.84
CA VAL A 249 12.16 19.15 -22.11
C VAL A 249 12.44 20.63 -21.89
N LYS A 250 11.85 21.22 -20.84
CA LYS A 250 12.08 22.63 -20.48
C LYS A 250 13.53 22.86 -20.02
N GLY A 251 14.04 22.00 -19.13
CA GLY A 251 15.40 22.12 -18.58
C GLY A 251 16.51 21.95 -19.62
N LEU A 252 16.21 21.29 -20.76
CA LEU A 252 17.12 21.12 -21.88
C LEU A 252 16.86 22.06 -23.06
N ASP A 253 16.00 23.08 -22.91
CA ASP A 253 15.60 24.02 -23.96
C ASP A 253 15.10 23.32 -25.26
N LEU A 254 14.33 22.23 -25.10
CA LEU A 254 13.80 21.41 -26.21
C LEU A 254 12.35 21.76 -26.56
N GLU A 255 11.73 22.75 -25.93
CA GLU A 255 10.38 23.20 -26.25
C GLU A 255 10.25 23.60 -27.72
N GLY A 256 9.22 23.10 -28.40
CA GLY A 256 9.03 23.26 -29.84
C GLY A 256 9.98 22.44 -30.74
N LYS A 257 11.06 21.87 -30.22
CA LYS A 257 12.06 21.07 -30.97
C LYS A 257 11.81 19.55 -30.93
N VAL A 258 10.90 19.12 -30.06
CA VAL A 258 10.45 17.72 -29.94
C VAL A 258 8.95 17.63 -30.16
N ALA A 259 8.46 16.49 -30.65
CA ALA A 259 7.04 16.18 -30.63
C ALA A 259 6.70 15.57 -29.27
N PHE A 260 5.64 16.03 -28.63
CA PHE A 260 5.25 15.61 -27.30
C PHE A 260 3.80 15.13 -27.28
N LEU A 261 3.56 13.89 -26.87
CA LEU A 261 2.23 13.34 -26.63
C LEU A 261 2.10 13.00 -25.13
N LYS A 262 1.30 13.81 -24.43
CA LYS A 262 0.83 13.45 -23.10
C LYS A 262 -0.38 12.53 -23.23
N LEU A 263 -0.30 11.34 -22.63
CA LEU A 263 -1.40 10.40 -22.51
C LEU A 263 -2.13 10.62 -21.19
N SER A 264 -3.46 10.61 -21.22
CA SER A 264 -4.33 10.53 -20.04
C SER A 264 -4.76 9.11 -19.72
N THR A 265 -4.59 8.19 -20.70
CA THR A 265 -4.98 6.79 -20.59
C THR A 265 -3.84 5.91 -21.09
N PRO A 266 -3.21 5.13 -20.20
CA PRO A 266 -2.25 4.10 -20.60
C PRO A 266 -2.94 2.89 -21.24
N THR A 267 -4.24 2.66 -20.96
CA THR A 267 -5.07 1.65 -21.59
C THR A 267 -6.56 2.03 -21.54
N PRO A 268 -7.33 1.92 -22.67
CA PRO A 268 -6.80 1.73 -24.02
C PRO A 268 -6.06 2.97 -24.53
N LEU A 269 -5.10 2.77 -25.41
CA LEU A 269 -4.38 3.89 -26.02
C LEU A 269 -5.28 4.72 -26.94
N PRO A 270 -5.07 6.04 -27.06
CA PRO A 270 -5.65 6.90 -28.10
C PRO A 270 -4.87 6.70 -29.40
N ASP A 271 -5.23 5.64 -30.17
CA ASP A 271 -4.49 5.13 -31.31
C ASP A 271 -4.20 6.21 -32.38
N ARG A 272 -5.15 7.16 -32.59
CA ARG A 272 -4.98 8.25 -33.58
C ARG A 272 -3.93 9.25 -33.13
N ALA A 273 -3.97 9.66 -31.86
CA ALA A 273 -2.98 10.61 -31.32
C ALA A 273 -1.57 9.98 -31.35
N VAL A 274 -1.44 8.73 -30.91
CA VAL A 274 -0.18 7.97 -30.98
C VAL A 274 0.29 7.84 -32.44
N GLY A 275 -0.59 7.44 -33.36
CA GLY A 275 -0.25 7.29 -34.78
C GLY A 275 0.20 8.58 -35.46
N ARG A 276 -0.37 9.72 -35.09
CA ARG A 276 0.08 11.05 -35.58
C ARG A 276 1.52 11.34 -35.15
N LEU A 277 1.86 11.10 -33.89
CA LEU A 277 3.23 11.29 -33.41
C LEU A 277 4.20 10.33 -34.08
N LEU A 278 3.87 9.03 -34.19
CA LEU A 278 4.72 8.02 -34.80
C LEU A 278 5.07 8.33 -36.27
N LYS A 279 4.15 8.98 -37.01
CA LYS A 279 4.39 9.42 -38.41
C LYS A 279 5.25 10.69 -38.50
N ALA A 280 5.32 11.49 -37.44
CA ALA A 280 6.02 12.76 -37.45
C ALA A 280 7.53 12.64 -37.16
N VAL A 281 7.97 11.53 -36.55
CA VAL A 281 9.36 11.38 -36.07
C VAL A 281 9.96 10.02 -36.41
N LYS A 282 11.30 9.95 -36.35
CA LYS A 282 12.05 8.68 -36.59
C LYS A 282 12.36 7.93 -35.30
N THR A 283 12.37 8.61 -34.17
CA THR A 283 12.65 8.02 -32.84
C THR A 283 11.65 8.54 -31.83
N VAL A 284 11.18 7.68 -30.94
CA VAL A 284 10.26 8.04 -29.85
C VAL A 284 10.81 7.48 -28.54
N LEU A 285 10.88 8.34 -27.53
CA LEU A 285 11.08 7.95 -26.15
C LEU A 285 9.71 7.78 -25.47
N VAL A 286 9.48 6.60 -24.88
CA VAL A 286 8.29 6.34 -24.06
C VAL A 286 8.67 6.51 -22.59
N VAL A 287 7.92 7.38 -21.88
CA VAL A 287 8.16 7.72 -20.48
C VAL A 287 6.94 7.36 -19.65
N GLU A 288 7.08 6.36 -18.81
CA GLU A 288 6.01 5.82 -17.96
C GLU A 288 6.55 5.32 -16.62
N GLU A 289 5.77 5.48 -15.55
CA GLU A 289 6.05 4.90 -14.23
C GLU A 289 5.56 3.46 -14.17
N GLY A 290 6.30 2.61 -13.44
CA GLY A 290 6.01 1.18 -13.34
C GLY A 290 6.59 0.39 -14.52
N ASP A 291 5.91 -0.66 -14.94
CA ASP A 291 6.34 -1.55 -16.02
C ASP A 291 6.06 -0.98 -17.43
N PRO A 292 6.65 -1.53 -18.49
CA PRO A 292 6.58 -0.95 -19.84
C PRO A 292 5.26 -1.23 -20.58
N LEU A 293 4.11 -0.96 -19.98
CA LEU A 293 2.79 -1.23 -20.58
C LEU A 293 2.50 -0.35 -21.81
N VAL A 294 2.77 0.97 -21.69
CA VAL A 294 2.57 1.91 -22.80
C VAL A 294 3.56 1.59 -23.92
N GLU A 295 4.84 1.34 -23.58
CA GLU A 295 5.86 1.01 -24.57
C GLU A 295 5.51 -0.25 -25.37
N LEU A 296 5.00 -1.30 -24.72
CA LEU A 296 4.54 -2.54 -25.38
C LEU A 296 3.40 -2.28 -26.37
N GLN A 297 2.37 -1.54 -25.94
CA GLN A 297 1.22 -1.23 -26.79
C GLN A 297 1.62 -0.31 -27.95
N VAL A 298 2.47 0.71 -27.71
CA VAL A 298 2.98 1.59 -28.76
C VAL A 298 3.84 0.82 -29.77
N LYS A 299 4.66 -0.16 -29.32
CA LYS A 299 5.42 -1.05 -30.23
C LYS A 299 4.50 -1.87 -31.12
N ALA A 300 3.45 -2.46 -30.57
CA ALA A 300 2.47 -3.22 -31.34
C ALA A 300 1.76 -2.34 -32.39
N LEU A 301 1.37 -1.13 -32.00
CA LEU A 301 0.71 -0.18 -32.90
C LEU A 301 1.66 0.35 -33.99
N ALA A 302 2.91 0.64 -33.62
CA ALA A 302 3.92 1.17 -34.53
C ALA A 302 4.25 0.21 -35.67
N LYS A 303 4.22 -1.10 -35.44
CA LYS A 303 4.44 -2.12 -36.49
C LYS A 303 3.51 -1.93 -37.68
N ASN A 304 2.28 -1.51 -37.46
CA ASN A 304 1.27 -1.31 -38.50
C ASN A 304 1.28 0.10 -39.09
N ILE A 305 1.63 1.14 -38.27
CA ILE A 305 1.50 2.55 -38.66
C ILE A 305 2.81 3.14 -39.20
N SER A 306 3.94 2.83 -38.56
CA SER A 306 5.27 3.39 -38.84
C SER A 306 6.36 2.37 -38.47
N PRO A 307 6.51 1.27 -39.25
CA PRO A 307 7.37 0.14 -38.90
C PRO A 307 8.86 0.48 -38.82
N LYS A 308 9.28 1.64 -39.36
CA LYS A 308 10.67 2.12 -39.31
C LYS A 308 10.96 3.03 -38.11
N VAL A 309 9.97 3.40 -37.31
CA VAL A 309 10.20 4.24 -36.14
C VAL A 309 10.97 3.47 -35.07
N ARG A 310 12.01 4.08 -34.54
CA ARG A 310 12.76 3.53 -33.39
C ARG A 310 12.07 3.89 -32.09
N LEU A 311 11.62 2.91 -31.34
CA LEU A 311 11.02 3.08 -30.03
C LEU A 311 12.05 2.75 -28.95
N VAL A 312 12.22 3.63 -27.99
CA VAL A 312 13.13 3.49 -26.85
C VAL A 312 12.39 3.84 -25.57
N GLY A 313 12.74 3.18 -24.48
CA GLY A 313 12.13 3.34 -23.18
C GLY A 313 12.73 2.35 -22.18
N LYS A 314 11.94 1.81 -21.30
CA LYS A 314 12.36 0.80 -20.31
C LYS A 314 12.85 -0.51 -20.96
N LEU A 315 12.16 -1.00 -22.00
CA LEU A 315 12.52 -2.24 -22.72
C LEU A 315 13.85 -2.17 -23.44
N THR A 316 14.37 -0.98 -23.69
CA THR A 316 15.66 -0.78 -24.37
C THR A 316 16.75 -0.32 -23.42
N GLY A 317 16.46 -0.19 -22.12
CA GLY A 317 17.38 0.35 -21.13
C GLY A 317 17.64 1.86 -21.26
N ALA A 318 16.80 2.60 -22.02
CA ALA A 318 16.90 4.05 -22.08
C ALA A 318 16.38 4.72 -20.80
N LEU A 319 15.47 4.06 -20.10
CA LEU A 319 15.00 4.39 -18.75
C LEU A 319 15.20 3.17 -17.85
N PRO A 320 15.36 3.36 -16.52
CA PRO A 320 15.50 2.27 -15.57
C PRO A 320 14.28 1.34 -15.62
N PRO A 321 14.48 -0.01 -15.60
CA PRO A 321 13.37 -0.96 -15.63
C PRO A 321 12.57 -1.00 -14.33
N VAL A 322 13.18 -0.67 -13.19
CA VAL A 322 12.61 -0.71 -11.85
C VAL A 322 12.86 0.60 -11.12
N GLY A 323 12.12 0.82 -10.05
CA GLY A 323 12.25 2.01 -9.23
C GLY A 323 11.51 3.22 -9.81
N GLU A 324 11.53 4.29 -9.06
CA GLU A 324 10.90 5.55 -9.38
C GLU A 324 11.70 6.32 -10.46
N ILE A 325 11.02 6.87 -11.46
CA ILE A 325 11.64 7.82 -12.39
C ILE A 325 11.48 9.26 -11.90
N ASN A 326 12.27 10.17 -12.45
CA ASN A 326 12.19 11.60 -12.16
C ASN A 326 12.64 12.43 -13.38
N SER A 327 12.51 13.76 -13.28
CA SER A 327 12.85 14.68 -14.37
C SER A 327 14.31 14.55 -14.83
N ASP A 328 15.20 14.25 -13.92
CA ASP A 328 16.63 14.12 -14.21
C ASP A 328 16.95 12.86 -15.02
N ILE A 329 16.36 11.71 -14.62
CA ILE A 329 16.51 10.44 -15.35
C ILE A 329 16.02 10.61 -16.79
N VAL A 330 14.89 11.33 -16.96
CA VAL A 330 14.35 11.60 -18.30
C VAL A 330 15.25 12.59 -19.06
N ALA A 331 15.81 13.62 -18.41
CA ALA A 331 16.73 14.55 -19.03
C ALA A 331 18.01 13.87 -19.53
N ASP A 332 18.59 12.96 -18.74
CA ASP A 332 19.76 12.16 -19.12
C ASP A 332 19.46 11.29 -20.35
N ALA A 333 18.29 10.64 -20.37
CA ALA A 333 17.86 9.85 -21.51
C ALA A 333 17.70 10.70 -22.79
N LEU A 334 17.07 11.89 -22.68
CA LEU A 334 16.92 12.84 -23.79
C LEU A 334 18.26 13.37 -24.28
N ALA A 335 19.15 13.78 -23.36
CA ALA A 335 20.48 14.29 -23.71
C ALA A 335 21.29 13.23 -24.45
N LYS A 336 21.27 11.97 -23.99
CA LYS A 336 21.94 10.84 -24.66
C LYS A 336 21.38 10.58 -26.05
N LEU A 337 20.05 10.58 -26.21
CA LEU A 337 19.40 10.34 -27.51
C LEU A 337 19.67 11.47 -28.52
N LEU A 338 19.74 12.71 -28.05
CA LEU A 338 19.98 13.91 -28.87
C LEU A 338 21.45 14.32 -28.97
N ARG A 339 22.34 13.60 -28.28
CA ARG A 339 23.80 13.89 -28.18
C ARG A 339 24.07 15.30 -27.64
N LEU A 340 23.34 15.69 -26.60
CA LEU A 340 23.53 16.96 -25.90
C LEU A 340 24.51 16.78 -24.75
N THR A 341 25.31 17.81 -24.48
CA THR A 341 26.14 17.86 -23.28
C THR A 341 25.24 18.23 -22.09
N HIS A 342 25.19 17.39 -21.07
CA HIS A 342 24.36 17.59 -19.89
C HIS A 342 25.17 17.28 -18.63
N GLN A 343 25.27 18.24 -17.72
CA GLN A 343 26.13 18.15 -16.52
C GLN A 343 25.40 17.72 -15.24
N THR A 344 24.23 17.08 -15.35
CA THR A 344 23.42 16.77 -14.15
C THR A 344 24.05 15.76 -13.20
N GLN A 345 24.81 14.80 -13.71
CA GLN A 345 25.33 13.72 -12.87
C GLN A 345 26.36 14.22 -11.86
N GLU A 346 27.34 15.04 -12.26
CA GLU A 346 28.34 15.61 -11.35
C GLU A 346 27.73 16.59 -10.34
N ALA A 347 26.80 17.42 -10.78
CA ALA A 347 26.07 18.33 -9.89
C ALA A 347 25.25 17.57 -8.85
N ARG A 348 24.60 16.48 -9.24
CA ARG A 348 23.84 15.60 -8.33
C ARG A 348 24.73 14.91 -7.30
N GLU A 349 25.84 14.31 -7.71
CA GLU A 349 26.76 13.64 -6.79
C GLU A 349 27.28 14.62 -5.74
N ARG A 350 27.56 15.86 -6.14
CA ARG A 350 27.95 16.93 -5.20
C ARG A 350 26.83 17.26 -4.23
N VAL A 351 25.59 17.48 -4.71
CA VAL A 351 24.42 17.78 -3.86
C VAL A 351 24.12 16.60 -2.94
N LYS A 352 24.14 15.37 -3.45
CA LYS A 352 23.93 14.14 -2.67
C LYS A 352 24.97 14.01 -1.56
N SER A 353 26.25 14.29 -1.85
CA SER A 353 27.31 14.29 -0.87
C SER A 353 27.09 15.33 0.24
N GLU A 354 26.68 16.55 -0.10
CA GLU A 354 26.36 17.59 0.87
C GLU A 354 25.12 17.26 1.71
N VAL A 355 24.05 16.77 1.08
CA VAL A 355 22.83 16.34 1.78
C VAL A 355 23.13 15.20 2.74
N ASN A 356 23.93 14.21 2.34
CA ASN A 356 24.30 13.08 3.19
C ASN A 356 25.09 13.50 4.46
N LYS A 357 25.77 14.65 4.43
CA LYS A 357 26.42 15.20 5.63
C LYS A 357 25.42 15.82 6.61
N LEU A 358 24.27 16.27 6.13
CA LEU A 358 23.25 16.97 6.92
C LEU A 358 22.16 16.05 7.43
N VAL A 359 21.86 14.96 6.71
CA VAL A 359 20.80 14.02 7.06
C VAL A 359 21.35 12.93 7.97
N SER A 360 20.85 12.88 9.20
CA SER A 360 21.11 11.74 10.08
C SER A 360 20.41 10.49 9.53
N PRO A 361 21.12 9.37 9.36
CA PRO A 361 20.49 8.12 8.98
C PRO A 361 19.43 7.72 10.02
N ARG A 362 18.23 7.43 9.55
CA ARG A 362 17.13 6.94 10.40
C ARG A 362 16.82 5.51 9.99
N SER A 363 17.00 4.58 10.91
CA SER A 363 16.48 3.22 10.72
C SER A 363 14.98 3.17 10.96
N SER A 364 14.29 2.31 10.22
CA SER A 364 12.91 1.98 10.52
C SER A 364 12.87 1.20 11.84
N THR A 365 12.07 1.66 12.82
CA THR A 365 12.02 1.05 14.15
C THR A 365 10.64 1.22 14.78
N LEU A 366 10.33 0.40 15.78
CA LEU A 366 9.14 0.57 16.60
C LEU A 366 9.20 1.90 17.37
N CYS A 367 8.04 2.52 17.59
CA CYS A 367 7.94 3.77 18.32
C CYS A 367 8.42 3.62 19.78
N ALA A 368 8.86 4.71 20.41
CA ALA A 368 9.16 4.71 21.84
C ALA A 368 7.93 4.27 22.66
N GLY A 369 8.11 3.26 23.53
CA GLY A 369 7.05 2.68 24.33
C GLY A 369 5.95 1.98 23.55
N CYS A 370 6.22 1.55 22.34
CA CYS A 370 5.31 0.72 21.56
C CYS A 370 5.02 -0.60 22.30
N PRO A 371 3.74 -1.06 22.39
CA PRO A 371 3.42 -2.34 23.02
C PRO A 371 4.14 -3.53 22.37
N HIS A 372 4.35 -3.49 21.07
CA HIS A 372 5.03 -4.56 20.33
C HIS A 372 6.47 -4.81 20.79
N LEU A 373 7.14 -3.82 21.41
CA LEU A 373 8.45 -3.99 22.05
C LEU A 373 8.41 -5.06 23.13
N GLY A 374 7.40 -5.01 23.99
CA GLY A 374 7.20 -5.99 25.07
C GLY A 374 6.85 -7.37 24.51
N SER A 375 5.99 -7.43 23.51
CA SER A 375 5.62 -8.68 22.83
C SER A 375 6.85 -9.39 22.24
N TYR A 376 7.70 -8.68 21.51
CA TYR A 376 8.91 -9.24 20.92
C TYR A 376 9.96 -9.62 21.96
N TRP A 377 10.13 -8.79 22.99
CA TRP A 377 11.00 -9.15 24.11
C TRP A 377 10.58 -10.48 24.72
N ALA A 378 9.31 -10.60 25.08
CA ALA A 378 8.75 -11.78 25.71
C ALA A 378 8.85 -13.01 24.79
N LEU A 379 8.51 -12.88 23.50
CA LEU A 379 8.63 -13.95 22.52
C LEU A 379 10.09 -14.43 22.41
N LYS A 380 11.03 -13.51 22.29
CA LYS A 380 12.47 -13.85 22.20
C LYS A 380 12.97 -14.58 23.45
N GLN A 381 12.52 -14.17 24.65
CA GLN A 381 12.88 -14.87 25.89
C GLN A 381 12.25 -16.28 25.97
N ALA A 382 10.96 -16.43 25.58
CA ALA A 382 10.30 -17.72 25.55
C ALA A 382 10.98 -18.70 24.58
N LEU A 383 11.30 -18.24 23.37
CA LEU A 383 12.01 -19.04 22.36
C LEU A 383 13.42 -19.47 22.80
N ARG A 384 14.18 -18.57 23.46
CA ARG A 384 15.51 -18.89 24.00
C ARG A 384 15.48 -19.99 25.06
N ARG A 385 14.42 -20.09 25.84
CA ARG A 385 14.26 -21.14 26.87
C ARG A 385 14.00 -22.52 26.31
N LEU A 386 13.54 -22.63 25.05
CA LEU A 386 13.40 -23.92 24.38
C LEU A 386 14.73 -24.62 24.08
N GLY A 387 15.87 -23.93 24.22
CA GLY A 387 17.23 -24.47 24.15
C GLY A 387 17.66 -25.05 22.80
N GLY A 388 18.63 -24.45 22.16
CA GLY A 388 19.40 -24.99 21.03
C GLY A 388 18.67 -25.33 19.72
N LYS A 389 17.35 -25.12 19.64
CA LYS A 389 16.53 -25.37 18.46
C LYS A 389 16.40 -24.09 17.61
N VAL A 390 16.11 -24.26 16.32
CA VAL A 390 15.87 -23.16 15.39
C VAL A 390 14.36 -22.92 15.31
N PRO A 391 13.80 -21.91 15.99
CA PRO A 391 12.38 -21.58 15.83
C PRO A 391 12.15 -20.91 14.47
N ILE A 392 10.94 -21.03 13.93
CA ILE A 392 10.47 -20.26 12.78
C ILE A 392 9.41 -19.29 13.28
N VAL A 393 9.57 -18.01 12.97
CA VAL A 393 8.62 -16.96 13.32
C VAL A 393 8.11 -16.29 12.05
N ASN A 394 6.90 -16.65 11.67
CA ASN A 394 6.24 -16.12 10.48
C ASN A 394 5.51 -14.82 10.79
N GLY A 395 5.95 -13.72 10.20
CA GLY A 395 5.29 -12.44 10.29
C GLY A 395 4.45 -12.10 9.06
N ASP A 396 3.93 -10.90 9.11
CA ASP A 396 3.23 -10.27 7.99
C ASP A 396 3.36 -8.73 8.04
N ILE A 397 2.42 -7.98 7.47
CA ILE A 397 2.52 -6.55 7.25
C ILE A 397 1.76 -5.77 8.33
N GLY A 398 2.44 -4.90 9.03
CA GLY A 398 1.92 -4.02 10.07
C GLY A 398 3.04 -3.36 10.86
N CYS A 399 2.74 -2.56 11.89
CA CYS A 399 3.78 -1.92 12.73
C CYS A 399 4.79 -2.92 13.27
N TYR A 400 4.36 -4.14 13.56
CA TYR A 400 5.18 -5.23 14.08
C TYR A 400 6.15 -5.81 13.05
N GLU A 401 6.01 -5.57 11.75
CA GLU A 401 7.03 -5.99 10.77
C GLU A 401 8.40 -5.39 11.06
N GLN A 402 8.44 -4.25 11.77
CA GLN A 402 9.68 -3.62 12.24
C GLN A 402 10.47 -4.52 13.20
N GLY A 403 9.87 -5.55 13.76
CA GLY A 403 10.52 -6.58 14.56
C GLY A 403 11.26 -7.65 13.76
N GLY A 404 11.05 -7.70 12.45
CA GLY A 404 11.75 -8.61 11.55
C GLY A 404 13.12 -8.14 11.13
N TYR A 405 13.37 -6.85 11.24
CA TYR A 405 14.61 -6.27 10.75
C TYR A 405 15.74 -6.44 11.78
N GLY A 406 16.82 -7.05 11.35
CA GLY A 406 18.06 -7.22 12.10
C GLY A 406 19.24 -6.50 11.47
N ILE A 407 20.43 -6.73 12.00
CA ILE A 407 21.70 -6.12 11.54
C ILE A 407 22.16 -6.78 10.22
N PHE A 408 21.26 -7.10 9.31
CA PHE A 408 21.58 -7.76 8.03
C PHE A 408 22.40 -6.89 7.06
N ALA A 409 22.59 -5.60 7.33
CA ALA A 409 23.38 -4.71 6.48
C ALA A 409 24.84 -5.16 6.25
N LYS A 410 25.35 -6.12 7.03
CA LYS A 410 26.70 -6.67 6.86
C LYS A 410 26.76 -7.99 6.06
N ALA A 411 25.65 -8.62 5.77
CA ALA A 411 25.59 -9.95 5.13
C ALA A 411 25.06 -9.93 3.68
N ILE A 412 24.74 -8.75 3.13
CA ILE A 412 24.32 -8.64 1.73
C ILE A 412 25.57 -8.83 0.85
N GLU A 413 25.52 -9.85 -0.01
CA GLU A 413 26.57 -10.04 -1.00
C GLU A 413 26.82 -8.78 -1.83
N PRO A 414 28.10 -8.51 -2.22
CA PRO A 414 28.46 -7.34 -3.02
C PRO A 414 27.73 -7.20 -4.37
N SER A 415 27.06 -8.26 -4.81
CA SER A 415 26.26 -8.28 -6.04
C SER A 415 24.94 -7.48 -5.96
N PHE A 416 24.42 -7.23 -4.76
CA PHE A 416 23.32 -6.28 -4.59
C PHE A 416 23.91 -4.89 -4.37
N SER A 417 23.64 -3.97 -5.28
CA SER A 417 24.11 -2.59 -5.15
C SER A 417 23.61 -2.02 -3.83
N THR A 418 24.55 -1.54 -2.99
CA THR A 418 24.22 -0.87 -1.71
C THR A 418 23.37 0.39 -1.89
N GLU A 419 23.19 0.87 -3.11
CA GLU A 419 22.29 1.97 -3.46
C GLU A 419 20.81 1.63 -3.25
N SER A 420 20.43 0.34 -3.29
CA SER A 420 19.06 -0.10 -3.01
C SER A 420 18.75 -0.21 -1.51
N VAL A 421 19.76 -0.30 -0.66
CA VAL A 421 19.58 -0.30 0.81
C VAL A 421 19.54 1.15 1.29
N ARG A 422 18.37 1.78 1.13
CA ARG A 422 18.18 3.19 1.51
C ARG A 422 18.23 3.44 3.03
N TYR A 423 18.14 2.39 3.84
CA TYR A 423 18.12 2.51 5.31
C TYR A 423 19.00 1.44 5.94
N PRO A 424 19.99 1.80 6.76
CA PRO A 424 20.57 0.85 7.69
C PRO A 424 19.46 0.43 8.65
N ILE A 425 18.95 -0.78 8.47
CA ILE A 425 17.91 -1.33 9.32
C ILE A 425 18.62 -1.97 10.50
N GLU A 426 18.75 -1.23 11.58
CA GLU A 426 19.27 -1.73 12.84
C GLU A 426 18.10 -1.93 13.82
N SER A 427 17.57 -3.14 13.86
CA SER A 427 16.64 -3.55 14.90
C SER A 427 17.30 -4.65 15.74
N PRO A 428 17.25 -4.58 17.08
CA PRO A 428 17.79 -5.65 17.94
C PRO A 428 16.89 -6.89 17.94
N TYR A 429 15.79 -6.86 17.18
CA TYR A 429 14.79 -7.93 17.29
C TYR A 429 15.15 -9.14 16.45
N GLU A 430 15.44 -9.02 15.15
CA GLU A 430 15.70 -10.15 14.25
C GLU A 430 14.79 -11.34 14.59
N THR A 431 13.48 -11.08 14.70
CA THR A 431 12.57 -12.06 15.27
C THR A 431 11.66 -12.67 14.22
N LEU A 432 11.37 -11.97 13.13
CA LEU A 432 10.55 -12.48 12.04
C LEU A 432 11.44 -13.07 10.94
N ASP A 433 11.19 -14.33 10.57
CA ASP A 433 11.91 -15.03 9.50
C ASP A 433 11.23 -14.84 8.14
N THR A 434 9.91 -14.62 8.13
CA THR A 434 9.14 -14.39 6.91
C THR A 434 8.25 -13.16 7.03
N ASN A 435 8.01 -12.48 5.88
CA ASN A 435 7.13 -11.32 5.79
C ASN A 435 6.66 -11.17 4.33
N TYR A 436 5.50 -11.71 3.98
CA TYR A 436 4.98 -11.68 2.60
C TYR A 436 3.73 -10.82 2.42
N ILE A 437 2.60 -11.22 3.01
CA ILE A 437 1.30 -10.55 2.86
C ILE A 437 0.58 -10.50 4.21
N MET A 438 -0.36 -9.57 4.36
CA MET A 438 -1.22 -9.49 5.55
C MET A 438 -1.94 -10.82 5.79
N GLY A 439 -1.75 -11.39 7.00
CA GLY A 439 -2.33 -12.67 7.42
C GLY A 439 -1.62 -13.93 6.91
N GLY A 440 -0.59 -13.79 6.07
CA GLY A 440 0.10 -14.93 5.46
C GLY A 440 0.85 -15.83 6.46
N GLY A 441 1.34 -15.26 7.55
CA GLY A 441 2.13 -15.97 8.54
C GLY A 441 1.42 -17.19 9.15
N VAL A 442 0.10 -17.09 9.38
CA VAL A 442 -0.69 -18.22 9.94
C VAL A 442 -0.77 -19.41 8.97
N GLY A 443 -0.86 -19.13 7.66
CA GLY A 443 -0.85 -20.17 6.62
C GLY A 443 0.52 -20.82 6.47
N LEU A 444 1.60 -20.03 6.47
CA LEU A 444 2.98 -20.54 6.38
C LEU A 444 3.31 -21.48 7.54
N MET A 445 3.00 -21.06 8.77
CA MET A 445 3.16 -21.88 9.98
C MET A 445 2.54 -23.27 9.84
N GLN A 446 1.34 -23.37 9.26
CA GLN A 446 0.66 -24.64 9.04
C GLN A 446 1.40 -25.51 8.00
N GLY A 447 1.86 -24.87 6.92
CA GLY A 447 2.65 -25.56 5.89
C GLY A 447 3.94 -26.15 6.44
N GLU A 448 4.65 -25.40 7.25
CA GLU A 448 5.89 -25.83 7.94
C GLU A 448 5.64 -27.00 8.90
N PHE A 449 4.56 -26.93 9.69
CA PHE A 449 4.15 -28.02 10.57
C PHE A 449 3.83 -29.29 9.76
N HIS A 450 3.00 -29.18 8.73
CA HIS A 450 2.61 -30.34 7.92
C HIS A 450 3.76 -30.89 7.06
N ALA A 451 4.77 -30.09 6.75
CA ALA A 451 6.03 -30.56 6.16
C ALA A 451 6.87 -31.39 7.14
N GLY A 452 6.48 -31.48 8.40
CA GLY A 452 7.16 -32.27 9.43
C GLY A 452 8.33 -31.54 10.09
N TYR A 453 8.38 -30.18 10.07
CA TYR A 453 9.43 -29.44 10.77
C TYR A 453 9.41 -29.72 12.28
N LYS A 454 10.56 -30.12 12.83
CA LYS A 454 10.72 -30.52 14.24
C LYS A 454 11.90 -29.87 14.96
N ASP A 455 12.69 -29.08 14.28
CA ASP A 455 13.93 -28.52 14.84
C ASP A 455 13.69 -27.32 15.77
N GLY A 456 12.47 -26.83 15.85
CA GLY A 456 12.10 -25.74 16.73
C GLY A 456 10.60 -25.48 16.79
N ALA A 457 10.22 -24.46 17.53
CA ALA A 457 8.85 -23.95 17.58
C ALA A 457 8.49 -23.25 16.28
N ILE A 458 7.22 -23.32 15.90
CA ILE A 458 6.67 -22.58 14.77
C ILE A 458 5.67 -21.57 15.32
N VAL A 459 5.90 -20.28 15.05
CA VAL A 459 5.10 -19.16 15.53
C VAL A 459 4.63 -18.32 14.35
N ALA A 460 3.39 -17.87 14.39
CA ALA A 460 2.88 -16.83 13.51
C ALA A 460 2.66 -15.54 14.31
N VAL A 461 2.89 -14.38 13.70
CA VAL A 461 2.67 -13.07 14.31
C VAL A 461 1.84 -12.22 13.36
N ALA A 462 0.74 -11.63 13.86
CA ALA A 462 -0.06 -10.67 13.12
C ALA A 462 -0.69 -9.62 14.06
N GLY A 463 -1.12 -8.49 13.50
CA GLY A 463 -1.85 -7.47 14.24
C GLY A 463 -3.35 -7.77 14.34
N ASP A 464 -4.04 -6.98 15.17
CA ASP A 464 -5.49 -7.02 15.38
C ASP A 464 -6.29 -6.71 14.10
N SER A 465 -5.94 -5.65 13.39
CA SER A 465 -6.55 -5.33 12.10
C SER A 465 -6.34 -6.46 11.09
N THR A 466 -5.13 -7.02 11.02
CA THR A 466 -4.79 -8.15 10.16
C THR A 466 -5.54 -9.42 10.55
N PHE A 467 -5.82 -9.65 11.84
CA PHE A 467 -6.65 -10.75 12.28
C PHE A 467 -8.02 -10.74 11.59
N PHE A 468 -8.70 -9.58 11.60
CA PHE A 468 -10.00 -9.41 10.92
C PHE A 468 -9.88 -9.37 9.40
N HIS A 469 -8.75 -8.88 8.87
CA HIS A 469 -8.52 -8.76 7.43
C HIS A 469 -8.40 -10.13 6.75
N ALA A 470 -7.55 -11.02 7.27
CA ALA A 470 -7.17 -12.23 6.55
C ALA A 470 -6.93 -13.48 7.41
N CYS A 471 -6.76 -13.35 8.75
CA CYS A 471 -6.35 -14.51 9.54
C CYS A 471 -7.50 -15.45 9.89
N ILE A 472 -8.75 -15.01 9.93
CA ILE A 472 -9.89 -15.84 10.36
C ILE A 472 -10.00 -17.14 9.55
N PRO A 473 -9.98 -17.13 8.19
CA PRO A 473 -9.97 -18.36 7.42
C PRO A 473 -8.76 -19.27 7.71
N ALA A 474 -7.58 -18.69 7.96
CA ALA A 474 -6.38 -19.46 8.28
C ALA A 474 -6.44 -20.06 9.69
N VAL A 475 -7.08 -19.40 10.66
CA VAL A 475 -7.37 -19.96 12.01
C VAL A 475 -8.31 -21.15 11.90
N ILE A 476 -9.41 -21.02 11.14
CA ILE A 476 -10.34 -22.13 10.86
C ILE A 476 -9.58 -23.30 10.24
N ASN A 477 -8.73 -23.03 9.24
CA ASN A 477 -7.94 -24.06 8.56
C ASN A 477 -6.97 -24.78 9.49
N ALA A 478 -6.33 -24.03 10.42
CA ALA A 478 -5.42 -24.60 11.42
C ALA A 478 -6.13 -25.59 12.34
N VAL A 479 -7.30 -25.21 12.87
CA VAL A 479 -8.11 -26.08 13.74
C VAL A 479 -8.64 -27.28 12.95
N TYR A 480 -9.23 -27.06 11.78
CA TYR A 480 -9.81 -28.10 10.93
C TYR A 480 -8.79 -29.16 10.53
N ASN A 481 -7.57 -28.74 10.16
CA ASN A 481 -6.50 -29.63 9.73
C ASN A 481 -5.53 -30.02 10.86
N LYS A 482 -5.87 -29.72 12.12
CA LYS A 482 -5.09 -30.15 13.32
C LYS A 482 -3.63 -29.68 13.26
N ALA A 483 -3.39 -28.47 12.78
CA ALA A 483 -2.05 -27.89 12.79
C ALA A 483 -1.61 -27.57 14.22
N LYS A 484 -0.30 -27.66 14.48
CA LYS A 484 0.32 -27.24 15.74
C LYS A 484 1.17 -26.00 15.51
N GLY A 485 1.08 -25.06 16.43
CA GLY A 485 1.87 -23.82 16.43
C GLY A 485 1.24 -22.75 17.30
N VAL A 486 1.95 -21.65 17.48
CA VAL A 486 1.48 -20.51 18.29
C VAL A 486 1.21 -19.32 17.39
N PHE A 487 0.03 -18.76 17.49
CA PHE A 487 -0.31 -17.51 16.85
C PHE A 487 -0.32 -16.38 17.89
N LEU A 488 0.66 -15.48 17.79
CA LEU A 488 0.76 -14.27 18.60
C LEU A 488 0.03 -13.12 17.90
N VAL A 489 -1.10 -12.70 18.43
CA VAL A 489 -1.83 -11.53 17.96
C VAL A 489 -1.36 -10.30 18.72
N MET A 490 -0.77 -9.35 18.04
CA MET A 490 -0.30 -8.08 18.59
C MET A 490 -1.39 -7.02 18.50
N ASP A 491 -2.31 -7.03 19.47
CA ASP A 491 -3.51 -6.18 19.50
C ASP A 491 -3.19 -4.80 20.09
N ASN A 492 -3.16 -3.79 19.21
CA ASN A 492 -2.98 -2.39 19.59
C ASN A 492 -4.26 -1.54 19.42
N SER A 493 -5.38 -2.17 19.11
CA SER A 493 -6.73 -1.62 18.93
C SER A 493 -6.91 -0.68 17.74
N TRP A 494 -5.94 -0.58 16.82
CA TRP A 494 -5.98 0.33 15.68
C TRP A 494 -5.25 -0.23 14.47
N THR A 495 -5.68 0.13 13.25
CA THR A 495 -4.87 -0.01 12.04
C THR A 495 -3.82 1.10 12.05
N ALA A 496 -2.78 0.90 12.88
CA ALA A 496 -1.93 2.01 13.32
C ALA A 496 -0.90 2.44 12.28
N MET A 497 -0.35 1.50 11.48
CA MET A 497 0.72 1.78 10.51
C MET A 497 0.31 2.82 9.46
N THR A 498 -0.92 2.78 9.01
CA THR A 498 -1.46 3.62 7.94
C THR A 498 -2.12 4.91 8.43
N GLY A 499 -2.15 5.18 9.76
CA GLY A 499 -2.66 6.42 10.31
C GLY A 499 -3.69 6.27 11.44
N HIS A 500 -3.81 5.07 12.05
CA HIS A 500 -4.77 4.77 13.13
C HIS A 500 -6.23 4.77 12.65
N GLN A 501 -6.51 4.10 11.54
CA GLN A 501 -7.89 3.90 11.10
C GLN A 501 -8.60 2.88 12.00
N PRO A 502 -9.92 3.04 12.24
CA PRO A 502 -10.69 2.06 12.98
C PRO A 502 -10.86 0.76 12.20
N HIS A 503 -11.05 -0.34 12.95
CA HIS A 503 -11.34 -1.67 12.46
C HIS A 503 -12.38 -2.35 13.36
N PRO A 504 -12.91 -3.55 13.06
CA PRO A 504 -13.99 -4.17 13.84
C PRO A 504 -13.76 -4.29 15.35
N GLY A 505 -12.51 -4.36 15.80
CA GLY A 505 -12.14 -4.37 17.23
C GLY A 505 -12.09 -3.00 17.91
N THR A 506 -12.17 -1.90 17.13
CA THR A 506 -12.04 -0.53 17.67
C THR A 506 -13.34 0.00 18.29
N GLY A 507 -14.52 -0.42 17.77
CA GLY A 507 -15.83 0.07 18.21
C GLY A 507 -16.23 1.42 17.61
N LEU A 508 -15.62 1.81 16.51
CA LEU A 508 -15.91 3.03 15.74
C LEU A 508 -16.03 2.70 14.26
N THR A 509 -16.96 3.37 13.57
CA THR A 509 -17.04 3.36 12.09
C THR A 509 -16.05 4.36 11.49
N ALA A 510 -15.86 4.32 10.16
CA ALA A 510 -15.05 5.31 9.44
C ALA A 510 -15.57 6.76 9.63
N MET A 511 -16.86 6.93 9.79
CA MET A 511 -17.52 8.22 10.02
C MET A 511 -17.49 8.67 11.50
N GLY A 512 -16.82 7.90 12.38
CA GLY A 512 -16.68 8.22 13.81
C GLY A 512 -17.87 7.82 14.68
N GLU A 513 -18.82 7.05 14.17
CA GLU A 513 -19.99 6.59 14.92
C GLU A 513 -19.64 5.38 15.80
N PRO A 514 -20.15 5.31 17.04
CA PRO A 514 -19.99 4.13 17.88
C PRO A 514 -20.63 2.90 17.25
N THR A 515 -19.95 1.76 17.33
CA THR A 515 -20.45 0.47 16.83
C THR A 515 -20.03 -0.68 17.75
N LYS A 516 -20.51 -1.90 17.45
CA LYS A 516 -20.16 -3.10 18.21
C LYS A 516 -18.66 -3.40 18.09
N VAL A 517 -18.02 -3.60 19.23
CA VAL A 517 -16.65 -4.12 19.31
C VAL A 517 -16.68 -5.63 19.10
N LEU A 518 -15.94 -6.12 18.12
CA LEU A 518 -15.69 -7.55 17.96
C LEU A 518 -14.39 -7.91 18.69
N ARG A 519 -14.48 -8.88 19.60
CA ARG A 519 -13.31 -9.34 20.35
C ARG A 519 -12.63 -10.47 19.60
N ILE A 520 -11.32 -10.43 19.50
CA ILE A 520 -10.52 -11.42 18.82
C ILE A 520 -10.68 -12.80 19.47
N GLU A 521 -10.68 -12.84 20.81
CA GLU A 521 -10.87 -14.06 21.59
C GLU A 521 -12.21 -14.75 21.31
N ASP A 522 -13.30 -13.99 21.22
CA ASP A 522 -14.62 -14.53 20.94
C ASP A 522 -14.68 -15.16 19.54
N VAL A 523 -14.07 -14.49 18.55
CA VAL A 523 -13.98 -15.01 17.18
C VAL A 523 -13.09 -16.24 17.10
N ALA A 524 -11.93 -16.22 17.75
CA ALA A 524 -11.00 -17.36 17.78
C ALA A 524 -11.64 -18.58 18.46
N GLN A 525 -12.36 -18.38 19.56
CA GLN A 525 -13.10 -19.44 20.24
C GLN A 525 -14.21 -20.01 19.33
N ALA A 526 -14.95 -19.16 18.64
CA ALA A 526 -15.96 -19.60 17.68
C ALA A 526 -15.37 -20.38 16.50
N CYS A 527 -14.10 -20.14 16.14
CA CYS A 527 -13.35 -20.94 15.16
C CYS A 527 -12.85 -22.28 15.72
N GLY A 528 -13.05 -22.60 17.00
CA GLY A 528 -12.69 -23.84 17.65
C GLY A 528 -11.29 -23.87 18.27
N VAL A 529 -10.67 -22.72 18.50
CA VAL A 529 -9.38 -22.64 19.20
C VAL A 529 -9.58 -22.91 20.69
N GLU A 530 -8.90 -23.94 21.23
CA GLU A 530 -9.04 -24.37 22.64
C GLU A 530 -8.15 -23.57 23.60
N PHE A 531 -6.94 -23.20 23.18
CA PHE A 531 -6.00 -22.45 24.00
C PHE A 531 -5.92 -20.99 23.54
N ILE A 532 -6.47 -20.08 24.35
CA ILE A 532 -6.44 -18.64 24.13
C ILE A 532 -6.03 -17.96 25.41
N GLN A 533 -4.97 -17.16 25.38
CA GLN A 533 -4.56 -16.30 26.51
C GLN A 533 -4.47 -14.84 26.10
N ILE A 534 -4.91 -13.94 26.97
CA ILE A 534 -4.82 -12.49 26.78
C ILE A 534 -3.86 -11.94 27.81
N VAL A 535 -2.86 -11.16 27.35
CA VAL A 535 -1.83 -10.59 28.22
C VAL A 535 -1.58 -9.10 27.88
N ASP A 536 -1.13 -8.34 28.85
CA ASP A 536 -0.65 -6.98 28.63
C ASP A 536 0.85 -7.03 28.31
N PRO A 537 1.29 -6.66 27.07
CA PRO A 537 2.71 -6.71 26.71
C PRO A 537 3.60 -5.73 27.49
N PHE A 538 3.03 -4.84 28.29
CA PHE A 538 3.80 -4.03 29.26
C PHE A 538 4.16 -4.82 30.51
N ASP A 539 3.52 -5.94 30.80
CA ASP A 539 3.97 -6.94 31.77
C ASP A 539 4.79 -8.00 31.03
N LEU A 540 6.10 -7.80 31.02
CA LEU A 540 7.02 -8.66 30.27
C LEU A 540 7.05 -10.10 30.82
N LYS A 541 6.91 -10.28 32.14
CA LYS A 541 6.93 -11.60 32.78
C LYS A 541 5.66 -12.38 32.48
N ALA A 542 4.50 -11.76 32.62
CA ALA A 542 3.22 -12.40 32.31
C ALA A 542 3.14 -12.77 30.82
N THR A 543 3.57 -11.88 29.93
CA THR A 543 3.57 -12.12 28.48
C THR A 543 4.51 -13.29 28.11
N GLN A 544 5.70 -13.33 28.72
CA GLN A 544 6.63 -14.45 28.50
C GLN A 544 6.05 -15.77 28.99
N ALA A 545 5.45 -15.81 30.18
CA ALA A 545 4.86 -17.01 30.75
C ALA A 545 3.72 -17.57 29.86
N ALA A 546 2.85 -16.69 29.37
CA ALA A 546 1.77 -17.08 28.46
C ALA A 546 2.30 -17.69 27.15
N LEU A 547 3.35 -17.10 26.58
CA LEU A 547 3.99 -17.65 25.37
C LEU A 547 4.67 -18.99 25.63
N GLU A 548 5.34 -19.16 26.79
CA GLU A 548 5.94 -20.43 27.18
C GLU A 548 4.89 -21.54 27.38
N GLU A 549 3.70 -21.18 27.89
CA GLU A 549 2.59 -22.11 28.04
C GLU A 549 1.96 -22.47 26.69
N ALA A 550 1.76 -21.48 25.81
CA ALA A 550 1.26 -21.70 24.45
C ALA A 550 2.19 -22.61 23.63
N LEU A 551 3.50 -22.43 23.76
CA LEU A 551 4.51 -23.23 23.06
C LEU A 551 4.54 -24.72 23.51
N LYS A 552 3.95 -25.06 24.66
CA LYS A 552 3.82 -26.44 25.17
C LYS A 552 2.56 -27.13 24.67
N GLN A 553 1.62 -26.41 24.07
CA GLN A 553 0.37 -26.99 23.60
C GLN A 553 0.61 -28.01 22.47
N GLU A 554 -0.17 -29.08 22.44
CA GLU A 554 -0.08 -30.09 21.37
C GLU A 554 -0.86 -29.71 20.11
N GLY A 555 -1.68 -28.63 20.15
CA GLY A 555 -2.47 -28.12 19.05
C GLY A 555 -2.12 -26.66 18.70
N PHE A 556 -3.07 -26.02 18.00
CA PHE A 556 -2.99 -24.62 17.63
C PHE A 556 -3.39 -23.73 18.82
N ALA A 557 -2.51 -22.82 19.21
CA ALA A 557 -2.67 -21.94 20.35
C ALA A 557 -2.61 -20.47 19.94
N ILE A 558 -3.41 -19.61 20.59
CA ILE A 558 -3.41 -18.16 20.38
C ILE A 558 -3.04 -17.44 21.65
N VAL A 559 -2.09 -16.50 21.55
CA VAL A 559 -1.78 -15.52 22.59
C VAL A 559 -2.09 -14.12 22.04
N ILE A 560 -2.94 -13.38 22.75
CA ILE A 560 -3.33 -12.01 22.37
C ILE A 560 -2.60 -11.04 23.29
N ALA A 561 -1.58 -10.37 22.76
CA ALA A 561 -0.84 -9.33 23.47
C ALA A 561 -1.56 -7.98 23.27
N ARG A 562 -2.48 -7.67 24.18
CA ARG A 562 -3.42 -6.55 24.05
C ARG A 562 -2.97 -5.34 24.83
N ARG A 563 -2.70 -4.26 24.12
CA ARG A 563 -2.55 -2.93 24.70
C ARG A 563 -2.72 -1.86 23.63
N VAL A 564 -3.56 -0.86 23.91
CA VAL A 564 -3.80 0.25 22.97
C VAL A 564 -2.49 0.91 22.56
N CYS A 565 -2.36 1.23 21.26
CA CYS A 565 -1.22 1.96 20.72
C CYS A 565 -0.89 3.19 21.57
N THR A 566 0.34 3.28 22.09
CA THR A 566 0.73 4.33 23.01
C THR A 566 0.59 5.73 22.41
N LEU A 567 0.91 5.91 21.13
CA LEU A 567 0.75 7.19 20.43
C LEU A 567 -0.72 7.61 20.36
N GLN A 568 -1.62 6.66 20.08
CA GLN A 568 -3.04 6.93 20.03
C GLN A 568 -3.61 7.21 21.42
N ALA A 569 -3.21 6.43 22.42
CA ALA A 569 -3.61 6.66 23.80
C ALA A 569 -3.13 8.03 24.34
N GLN A 570 -1.98 8.52 23.87
CA GLN A 570 -1.50 9.88 24.18
C GLN A 570 -2.33 10.95 23.48
N ARG A 571 -2.65 10.78 22.19
CA ARG A 571 -3.53 11.70 21.44
C ARG A 571 -4.90 11.82 22.11
N GLU A 572 -5.43 10.71 22.62
CA GLU A 572 -6.70 10.65 23.34
C GLU A 572 -6.59 11.06 24.82
N LYS A 573 -5.40 11.43 25.30
CA LYS A 573 -5.12 11.78 26.72
C LYS A 573 -5.46 10.66 27.72
N LYS A 574 -5.46 9.40 27.24
CA LYS A 574 -5.74 8.20 28.07
C LYS A 574 -4.48 7.55 28.64
N PHE A 575 -3.29 8.00 28.26
CA PHE A 575 -2.02 7.48 28.73
C PHE A 575 -1.22 8.55 29.47
N LYS A 576 -0.93 8.29 30.74
CA LYS A 576 0.03 9.05 31.56
C LYS A 576 1.29 8.18 31.74
N GLY A 577 2.39 8.60 31.14
CA GLY A 577 3.67 7.95 31.34
C GLY A 577 4.21 8.17 32.76
N LYS A 578 5.02 7.23 33.19
CA LYS A 578 5.80 7.30 34.44
C LYS A 578 7.12 8.03 34.18
N LYS A 579 7.65 8.69 35.19
CA LYS A 579 9.01 9.26 35.10
C LYS A 579 10.01 8.11 35.15
N ILE A 580 10.83 7.95 34.11
CA ILE A 580 11.90 6.94 34.09
C ILE A 580 13.20 7.64 34.49
N VAL A 581 13.88 7.07 35.45
CA VAL A 581 15.17 7.57 35.98
C VAL A 581 16.25 6.52 35.77
N VAL A 582 17.47 6.98 35.56
CA VAL A 582 18.64 6.11 35.43
C VAL A 582 19.66 6.52 36.51
N ASP A 583 20.09 5.54 37.26
CA ASP A 583 21.18 5.65 38.22
C ASP A 583 22.45 5.12 37.56
N PRO A 584 23.41 5.98 37.15
CA PRO A 584 24.58 5.55 36.45
C PRO A 584 25.54 4.73 37.33
N GLU A 585 25.50 4.89 38.66
CA GLU A 585 26.35 4.11 39.58
C GLU A 585 25.94 2.63 39.62
N LYS A 586 24.63 2.33 39.49
CA LYS A 586 24.10 0.98 39.43
C LYS A 586 24.25 0.35 38.04
N CYS A 587 24.54 1.13 36.99
CA CYS A 587 24.58 0.63 35.64
C CYS A 587 25.91 -0.13 35.39
N THR A 588 25.80 -1.42 35.06
CA THR A 588 26.96 -2.29 34.74
C THR A 588 27.30 -2.34 33.26
N GLY A 589 26.64 -1.57 32.39
CA GLY A 589 26.87 -1.56 30.94
C GLY A 589 26.42 -2.84 30.20
N CYS A 590 25.56 -3.66 30.80
CA CYS A 590 25.14 -4.98 30.24
C CYS A 590 24.33 -4.93 28.95
N LYS A 591 23.87 -3.76 28.50
CA LYS A 591 23.08 -3.51 27.26
C LYS A 591 21.72 -4.20 27.18
N LEU A 592 21.21 -4.84 28.23
CA LEU A 592 19.90 -5.51 28.18
C LEU A 592 18.74 -4.52 27.88
N CYS A 593 18.83 -3.29 28.40
CA CYS A 593 17.87 -2.25 28.09
C CYS A 593 17.89 -1.82 26.61
N VAL A 594 19.06 -1.85 25.96
CA VAL A 594 19.22 -1.59 24.52
C VAL A 594 18.54 -2.70 23.70
N ASN A 595 18.68 -3.97 24.14
CA ASN A 595 18.07 -5.12 23.49
C ASN A 595 16.53 -5.12 23.55
N LEU A 596 15.91 -4.25 24.35
CA LEU A 596 14.48 -3.98 24.26
C LEU A 596 14.12 -3.22 22.97
N GLY A 597 15.07 -2.57 22.29
CA GLY A 597 14.90 -1.87 21.03
C GLY A 597 14.08 -0.59 21.09
N CYS A 598 13.88 -0.03 22.27
CA CYS A 598 13.17 1.23 22.40
C CYS A 598 14.06 2.40 21.96
N PRO A 599 13.64 3.24 20.99
CA PRO A 599 14.47 4.36 20.50
C PRO A 599 14.72 5.45 21.55
N ALA A 600 13.97 5.45 22.66
CA ALA A 600 14.24 6.34 23.80
C ALA A 600 15.36 5.83 24.72
N VAL A 601 15.79 4.58 24.57
CA VAL A 601 16.94 4.05 25.35
C VAL A 601 18.22 4.41 24.60
N THR A 602 19.12 5.10 25.30
CA THR A 602 20.43 5.50 24.79
C THR A 602 21.54 4.71 25.48
N PHE A 603 22.71 4.60 24.84
CA PHE A 603 23.89 3.96 25.41
C PHE A 603 25.14 4.79 25.05
N LYS A 604 25.76 5.39 26.05
CA LYS A 604 26.97 6.23 25.89
C LYS A 604 27.92 5.96 27.04
N GLU A 605 29.22 5.99 26.75
CA GLU A 605 30.27 5.81 27.76
C GLU A 605 30.05 4.58 28.66
N ASP A 606 29.64 3.46 28.02
CA ASP A 606 29.30 2.18 28.66
C ASP A 606 28.18 2.25 29.70
N LYS A 607 27.34 3.27 29.64
CA LYS A 607 26.17 3.44 30.50
C LYS A 607 24.88 3.56 29.68
N GLY A 608 23.82 2.94 30.22
CA GLY A 608 22.48 3.12 29.71
C GLY A 608 21.93 4.49 30.09
N GLY A 609 21.16 5.10 29.20
CA GLY A 609 20.48 6.37 29.40
C GLY A 609 19.08 6.38 28.82
N ILE A 610 18.33 7.44 29.08
CA ILE A 610 16.97 7.65 28.55
C ILE A 610 16.91 9.04 27.91
N ASP A 611 16.56 9.07 26.64
CA ASP A 611 16.18 10.31 25.96
C ASP A 611 14.79 10.75 26.44
N ARG A 612 14.77 11.87 27.18
CA ARG A 612 13.54 12.39 27.78
C ARG A 612 12.55 12.97 26.78
N LEU A 613 13.01 13.37 25.59
CA LEU A 613 12.14 13.90 24.54
C LEU A 613 11.36 12.77 23.84
N LEU A 614 11.99 11.60 23.72
CA LEU A 614 11.39 10.44 23.08
C LEU A 614 10.63 9.55 24.09
N CYS A 615 11.04 9.52 25.34
CA CYS A 615 10.50 8.61 26.35
C CYS A 615 9.06 8.99 26.73
N ASN A 616 8.13 8.05 26.54
CA ASN A 616 6.73 8.21 26.97
C ASN A 616 6.42 7.58 28.34
N GLY A 617 7.40 7.00 29.03
CA GLY A 617 7.26 6.54 30.40
C GLY A 617 6.51 5.21 30.59
N CYS A 618 6.58 4.29 29.62
CA CYS A 618 5.91 2.98 29.69
C CYS A 618 6.45 2.03 30.79
N GLY A 619 7.73 2.17 31.17
CA GLY A 619 8.36 1.39 32.25
C GLY A 619 8.93 0.03 31.85
N MET A 620 8.82 -0.43 30.59
CA MET A 620 9.35 -1.72 30.16
C MET A 620 10.88 -1.85 30.36
N CYS A 621 11.64 -0.77 30.07
CA CYS A 621 13.09 -0.78 30.25
C CYS A 621 13.52 -0.96 31.71
N ALA A 622 12.71 -0.57 32.68
CA ALA A 622 12.95 -0.82 34.09
C ALA A 622 12.81 -2.32 34.44
N GLN A 623 11.89 -3.04 33.82
CA GLN A 623 11.70 -4.49 34.06
C GLN A 623 12.84 -5.34 33.49
N VAL A 624 13.53 -4.89 32.46
CA VAL A 624 14.66 -5.62 31.85
C VAL A 624 16.01 -5.27 32.50
N CYS A 625 16.06 -4.24 33.35
CA CYS A 625 17.29 -3.83 34.02
C CYS A 625 17.58 -4.72 35.23
N PRO A 626 18.63 -5.59 35.20
CA PRO A 626 18.87 -6.57 36.26
C PRO A 626 19.40 -5.92 37.54
N THR A 627 20.05 -4.76 37.46
CA THR A 627 20.61 -4.05 38.58
C THR A 627 19.71 -2.98 39.18
N GLY A 628 18.52 -2.76 38.55
CA GLY A 628 17.63 -1.66 38.94
C GLY A 628 18.20 -0.26 38.65
N ALA A 629 19.24 -0.16 37.82
CA ALA A 629 19.80 1.12 37.38
C ALA A 629 18.77 1.96 36.62
N ILE A 630 17.87 1.32 35.85
CA ILE A 630 16.70 1.98 35.28
C ILE A 630 15.51 1.66 36.16
N SER A 631 14.83 2.68 36.67
CA SER A 631 13.70 2.54 37.58
C SER A 631 12.60 3.56 37.24
N VAL A 632 11.41 3.30 37.80
CA VAL A 632 10.32 4.26 37.79
C VAL A 632 10.52 5.22 38.98
N GLY A 633 10.74 6.51 38.68
CA GLY A 633 10.84 7.56 39.67
C GLY A 633 9.45 7.93 40.26
N GLU A 634 9.47 8.53 41.40
CA GLU A 634 8.29 9.10 42.09
C GLU A 634 7.67 10.25 41.31
#